data_740e507e6b09b21cd0c9e259c9d09587
#
_entry.id   740e507e6b09b21cd0c9e259c9d09587
#
_cell.length_a   1.000
_cell.length_b   1.000
_cell.length_c   1.000
_cell.angle_alpha   90.00
_cell.angle_beta   90.00
_cell.angle_gamma   90.00
#
_symmetry.space_group_name_H-M   'P 1'
#
loop_
_entity.id
_entity.type
_entity.pdbx_description
1 polymer ?
#
loop_
_entity_poly.entity_id
_entity_poly.type
_entity_poly.pdbx_seq_one_letter_code
_entity_poly.pdbx_strand_id
1 'polypeptide(L)'
;MKNKGQFILSIWTALLSGQLFAQTPVSDSVAMGAGYGKAVYYNIRTGAEASSPIDQWHFSHTTVSRDNCIRVNHMGGVEVYAYPKGDNSKFSQFDTSGWATWKKFYNDINVHEKGALNQATNPGNMWDFSWGVYDPTTKDVTGDSLYLFVITHPGIGTGKSFVKFMPIKQNPNGDFIFRTAMMDGTYDKTDTLLQSSATGKSYKYYTLGVGDVYPEPSRDDWDLLFTRYYALTTPPGGGTPVMYPTMGVESKRGTRVSKITTYTWDVMAANPAQTLIGVKMTGTPSELSKDLTKIGGDWKSFVNSTGKWTIQTSWNYVVESTRTLGAIKDTAYYMMSFTGFTGSSRGESQFRKLALTPSASANLKNLKIEAKLFPNPVQNDLLLWIPQLNQEAQIQIMASNGQIMLDQTVQFQTGSTLKLNIQDLPAGQYFLNVVAGSDKASLPFVKH
;
A
#
# COMPACT_ATOMS: atom_id res chain seq x y z
N MET A 1 -24.88 -77.44 -12.48
CA MET A 1 -25.40 -76.08 -12.88
C MET A 1 -24.93 -75.04 -11.90
N LYS A 2 -23.99 -74.19 -12.31
CA LYS A 2 -23.37 -73.18 -11.45
C LYS A 2 -23.97 -71.82 -11.78
N ASN A 3 -24.71 -71.23 -10.82
CA ASN A 3 -25.16 -69.85 -10.91
C ASN A 3 -24.00 -68.88 -10.60
N LYS A 4 -23.70 -68.04 -11.58
CA LYS A 4 -22.78 -66.91 -11.41
C LYS A 4 -23.59 -65.70 -10.95
N GLY A 5 -23.41 -65.29 -9.69
CA GLY A 5 -23.92 -64.03 -9.19
C GLY A 5 -23.05 -62.90 -9.72
N GLN A 6 -23.65 -61.96 -10.46
CA GLN A 6 -23.03 -60.69 -10.82
C GLN A 6 -23.12 -59.70 -9.64
N PHE A 7 -21.97 -59.28 -9.11
CA PHE A 7 -21.89 -58.17 -8.18
C PHE A 7 -21.90 -56.86 -9.01
N ILE A 8 -22.97 -56.10 -8.90
CA ILE A 8 -23.02 -54.72 -9.43
C ILE A 8 -22.41 -53.82 -8.36
N LEU A 9 -21.20 -53.32 -8.66
CA LEU A 9 -20.51 -52.32 -7.85
C LEU A 9 -21.06 -50.93 -8.21
N SER A 10 -22.00 -50.42 -7.41
CA SER A 10 -22.52 -49.05 -7.54
C SER A 10 -21.46 -48.07 -6.98
N ILE A 11 -20.75 -47.44 -7.91
CA ILE A 11 -19.87 -46.31 -7.56
C ILE A 11 -20.76 -45.08 -7.31
N TRP A 12 -20.98 -44.76 -6.04
CA TRP A 12 -21.55 -43.48 -5.65
C TRP A 12 -20.45 -42.44 -5.77
N THR A 13 -20.45 -41.65 -6.83
CA THR A 13 -19.68 -40.44 -6.95
C THR A 13 -20.35 -39.38 -6.07
N ALA A 14 -19.91 -39.27 -4.84
CA ALA A 14 -20.27 -38.12 -3.99
C ALA A 14 -19.65 -36.87 -4.61
N LEU A 15 -20.45 -36.11 -5.34
CA LEU A 15 -20.16 -34.72 -5.67
C LEU A 15 -20.11 -33.94 -4.35
N LEU A 16 -18.92 -33.77 -3.78
CA LEU A 16 -18.66 -32.78 -2.78
C LEU A 16 -18.84 -31.41 -3.45
N SER A 17 -20.06 -30.91 -3.43
CA SER A 17 -20.33 -29.49 -3.64
C SER A 17 -19.76 -28.73 -2.42
N GLY A 18 -18.47 -28.40 -2.48
CA GLY A 18 -17.92 -27.41 -1.59
C GLY A 18 -18.75 -26.14 -1.79
N GLN A 19 -19.55 -25.77 -0.81
CA GLN A 19 -20.22 -24.48 -0.79
C GLN A 19 -19.10 -23.42 -0.69
N LEU A 20 -18.67 -22.92 -1.85
CA LEU A 20 -17.98 -21.66 -1.95
C LEU A 20 -18.96 -20.62 -1.43
N PHE A 21 -18.76 -20.17 -0.19
CA PHE A 21 -19.44 -18.97 0.29
C PHE A 21 -19.08 -17.86 -0.69
N ALA A 22 -20.03 -17.49 -1.53
CA ALA A 22 -19.88 -16.35 -2.44
C ALA A 22 -19.65 -15.11 -1.56
N GLN A 23 -18.43 -14.61 -1.56
CA GLN A 23 -18.14 -13.37 -0.85
C GLN A 23 -18.93 -12.25 -1.52
N THR A 24 -19.67 -11.49 -0.72
CA THR A 24 -20.50 -10.40 -1.23
C THR A 24 -19.60 -9.19 -1.53
N PRO A 25 -19.72 -8.60 -2.72
CA PRO A 25 -19.04 -7.34 -3.02
C PRO A 25 -19.45 -6.24 -2.03
N VAL A 26 -18.47 -5.46 -1.60
CA VAL A 26 -18.69 -4.31 -0.72
C VAL A 26 -18.48 -3.04 -1.51
N SER A 27 -19.46 -2.12 -1.49
CA SER A 27 -19.29 -0.76 -1.99
C SER A 27 -18.58 0.09 -0.95
N ASP A 28 -17.60 0.89 -1.40
CA ASP A 28 -16.81 1.75 -0.54
C ASP A 28 -16.45 3.05 -1.29
N SER A 29 -15.98 4.07 -0.57
CA SER A 29 -15.53 5.31 -1.18
C SER A 29 -14.40 5.94 -0.38
N VAL A 30 -13.57 6.75 -1.04
CA VAL A 30 -12.50 7.53 -0.44
C VAL A 30 -12.61 8.97 -0.90
N ALA A 31 -12.60 9.92 0.05
CA ALA A 31 -12.76 11.35 -0.23
C ALA A 31 -11.50 12.15 0.14
N MET A 32 -10.86 12.74 -0.87
CA MET A 32 -9.70 13.63 -0.70
C MET A 32 -10.09 15.06 -0.28
N GLY A 33 -11.40 15.37 -0.20
CA GLY A 33 -11.93 16.69 0.11
C GLY A 33 -11.95 17.66 -1.09
N ALA A 34 -12.46 18.85 -0.84
CA ALA A 34 -12.52 19.91 -1.85
C ALA A 34 -11.12 20.28 -2.36
N GLY A 35 -10.97 20.42 -3.68
CA GLY A 35 -9.70 20.71 -4.32
C GLY A 35 -8.63 19.60 -4.18
N TYR A 36 -9.04 18.43 -3.68
CA TYR A 36 -8.11 17.31 -3.37
C TYR A 36 -7.09 17.69 -2.28
N GLY A 37 -7.55 18.34 -1.23
CA GLY A 37 -6.71 18.91 -0.17
C GLY A 37 -6.08 17.88 0.76
N LYS A 38 -6.41 16.59 0.62
CA LYS A 38 -5.89 15.51 1.47
C LYS A 38 -5.26 14.42 0.64
N ALA A 39 -4.21 13.80 1.17
CA ALA A 39 -3.74 12.46 0.82
C ALA A 39 -4.45 11.46 1.73
N VAL A 40 -5.05 10.39 1.18
CA VAL A 40 -5.83 9.41 1.94
C VAL A 40 -5.25 8.03 1.76
N TYR A 41 -4.79 7.46 2.86
CA TYR A 41 -4.24 6.10 2.97
C TYR A 41 -5.40 5.13 3.24
N TYR A 42 -5.60 4.19 2.36
CA TYR A 42 -6.73 3.26 2.41
C TYR A 42 -6.28 1.82 2.61
N ASN A 43 -6.91 1.14 3.57
CA ASN A 43 -6.71 -0.27 3.83
C ASN A 43 -7.76 -1.09 3.07
N ILE A 44 -7.35 -1.81 2.03
CA ILE A 44 -8.31 -2.55 1.19
C ILE A 44 -8.98 -3.70 1.93
N ARG A 45 -8.33 -4.27 2.95
CA ARG A 45 -8.86 -5.39 3.74
C ARG A 45 -10.01 -4.94 4.65
N THR A 46 -9.83 -3.83 5.35
CA THR A 46 -10.74 -3.37 6.41
C THR A 46 -11.63 -2.21 5.99
N GLY A 47 -11.24 -1.46 4.94
CA GLY A 47 -11.86 -0.19 4.57
C GLY A 47 -11.47 0.95 5.53
N ALA A 48 -10.48 0.76 6.39
CA ALA A 48 -10.01 1.84 7.26
C ALA A 48 -9.24 2.88 6.45
N GLU A 49 -9.39 4.14 6.83
CA GLU A 49 -8.73 5.29 6.23
C GLU A 49 -7.91 6.06 7.28
N ALA A 50 -6.77 6.56 6.84
CA ALA A 50 -6.04 7.63 7.50
C ALA A 50 -5.77 8.73 6.48
N SER A 51 -5.75 9.97 6.89
CA SER A 51 -5.51 11.07 5.96
C SER A 51 -4.59 12.13 6.55
N SER A 52 -3.88 12.83 5.68
CA SER A 52 -3.06 13.98 6.00
C SER A 52 -3.32 15.11 5.00
N PRO A 53 -3.08 16.39 5.36
CA PRO A 53 -3.04 17.48 4.39
C PRO A 53 -2.07 17.14 3.26
N ILE A 54 -2.46 17.44 2.01
CA ILE A 54 -1.64 17.07 0.84
C ILE A 54 -0.30 17.84 0.81
N ASP A 55 -0.25 18.97 1.46
CA ASP A 55 0.90 19.91 1.57
C ASP A 55 1.69 19.78 2.88
N GLN A 56 1.43 18.74 3.69
CA GLN A 56 2.02 18.60 5.01
C GLN A 56 3.55 18.44 5.00
N TRP A 57 4.15 17.99 3.91
CA TRP A 57 5.57 17.70 3.82
C TRP A 57 6.20 18.31 2.56
N HIS A 58 7.50 18.58 2.57
CA HIS A 58 8.24 19.11 1.42
C HIS A 58 9.04 18.04 0.69
N PHE A 59 9.77 17.21 1.41
CA PHE A 59 10.48 16.07 0.84
C PHE A 59 10.45 14.88 1.78
N SER A 60 10.75 13.70 1.24
CA SER A 60 10.86 12.47 2.00
C SER A 60 12.07 11.66 1.55
N HIS A 61 12.64 10.92 2.48
CA HIS A 61 13.71 9.96 2.24
C HIS A 61 13.21 8.55 2.58
N THR A 62 13.56 7.57 1.76
CA THR A 62 13.16 6.17 1.98
C THR A 62 13.68 5.62 3.31
N THR A 63 12.93 4.71 3.92
CA THR A 63 13.39 3.90 5.06
C THR A 63 14.14 2.65 4.64
N VAL A 64 14.17 2.34 3.34
CA VAL A 64 14.87 1.17 2.79
C VAL A 64 16.29 1.56 2.39
N SER A 65 17.25 1.06 3.14
CA SER A 65 18.66 1.47 3.07
C SER A 65 19.33 1.32 1.70
N ARG A 66 18.82 0.49 0.82
CA ARG A 66 19.42 0.25 -0.52
C ARG A 66 18.85 1.14 -1.62
N ASP A 67 17.75 1.83 -1.38
CA ASP A 67 17.09 2.61 -2.43
C ASP A 67 17.62 4.04 -2.51
N ASN A 68 18.01 4.61 -1.39
CA ASN A 68 18.52 6.00 -1.28
C ASN A 68 17.63 7.00 -2.04
N CYS A 69 16.31 6.76 -2.01
CA CYS A 69 15.33 7.52 -2.77
C CYS A 69 14.94 8.79 -2.01
N ILE A 70 14.99 9.93 -2.68
CA ILE A 70 14.49 11.22 -2.18
C ILE A 70 13.35 11.70 -3.07
N ARG A 71 12.13 11.70 -2.52
CA ARG A 71 10.93 12.20 -3.19
C ARG A 71 10.61 13.61 -2.73
N VAL A 72 10.03 14.41 -3.63
CA VAL A 72 9.62 15.79 -3.36
C VAL A 72 8.10 15.90 -3.46
N ASN A 73 7.49 16.63 -2.55
CA ASN A 73 6.06 16.86 -2.56
C ASN A 73 5.69 18.04 -3.47
N HIS A 74 5.54 17.77 -4.75
CA HIS A 74 5.11 18.78 -5.71
C HIS A 74 3.70 19.32 -5.41
N MET A 75 2.86 18.54 -4.72
CA MET A 75 1.51 18.98 -4.33
C MET A 75 1.52 19.90 -3.10
N GLY A 76 2.59 19.86 -2.31
CA GLY A 76 2.90 20.84 -1.27
C GLY A 76 3.53 22.14 -1.80
N GLY A 77 3.44 22.40 -3.12
CA GLY A 77 3.97 23.60 -3.73
C GLY A 77 5.49 23.59 -3.93
N VAL A 78 6.14 22.42 -3.83
CA VAL A 78 7.61 22.31 -3.96
C VAL A 78 8.01 21.96 -5.38
N GLU A 79 8.82 22.81 -5.98
CA GLU A 79 9.54 22.53 -7.22
C GLU A 79 11.02 22.32 -6.91
N VAL A 80 11.66 21.37 -7.57
CA VAL A 80 13.09 21.10 -7.37
C VAL A 80 13.84 21.15 -8.70
N TYR A 81 14.97 21.82 -8.69
CA TYR A 81 15.85 22.03 -9.83
C TYR A 81 17.27 21.59 -9.51
N ALA A 82 17.92 20.89 -10.42
CA ALA A 82 19.34 20.59 -10.30
C ALA A 82 20.15 21.87 -10.50
N TYR A 83 21.14 22.08 -9.63
CA TYR A 83 22.06 23.21 -9.78
C TYR A 83 23.10 22.95 -10.87
N PRO A 84 23.12 23.71 -11.96
CA PRO A 84 23.96 23.40 -13.13
C PRO A 84 25.36 24.03 -13.05
N LYS A 85 25.66 24.84 -12.00
CA LYS A 85 26.88 25.67 -11.94
C LYS A 85 27.94 25.10 -10.99
N GLY A 86 27.84 23.82 -10.64
CA GLY A 86 28.83 23.12 -9.82
C GLY A 86 28.21 22.12 -8.84
N ASP A 87 29.06 21.53 -8.05
CA ASP A 87 28.75 20.50 -7.06
C ASP A 87 28.51 21.10 -5.65
N ASN A 88 28.45 20.26 -4.63
CA ASN A 88 28.21 20.62 -3.24
C ASN A 88 29.23 21.61 -2.66
N SER A 89 30.44 21.74 -3.22
CA SER A 89 31.44 22.75 -2.83
C SER A 89 30.97 24.19 -3.06
N LYS A 90 29.98 24.37 -3.94
CA LYS A 90 29.42 25.68 -4.32
C LYS A 90 28.27 26.15 -3.43
N PHE A 91 27.96 25.45 -2.34
CA PHE A 91 26.84 25.82 -1.44
C PHE A 91 26.84 27.26 -0.99
N SER A 92 28.00 27.78 -0.56
CA SER A 92 28.15 29.19 -0.12
C SER A 92 28.10 30.20 -1.26
N GLN A 93 28.43 29.78 -2.49
CA GLN A 93 28.44 30.57 -3.72
C GLN A 93 27.24 30.30 -4.62
N PHE A 94 26.18 29.73 -4.07
CA PHE A 94 25.01 29.32 -4.82
C PHE A 94 24.35 30.54 -5.49
N ASP A 95 24.24 30.52 -6.81
CA ASP A 95 23.70 31.58 -7.64
C ASP A 95 22.48 31.12 -8.40
N THR A 96 21.34 31.78 -8.20
CA THR A 96 20.06 31.44 -8.83
C THR A 96 19.83 32.11 -10.18
N SER A 97 20.79 32.88 -10.70
CA SER A 97 20.61 33.52 -12.01
C SER A 97 20.29 32.48 -13.09
N GLY A 98 19.20 32.69 -13.82
CA GLY A 98 18.70 31.77 -14.85
C GLY A 98 17.97 30.53 -14.35
N TRP A 99 17.63 30.44 -13.07
CA TRP A 99 17.01 29.25 -12.44
C TRP A 99 15.77 28.73 -13.19
N ALA A 100 14.97 29.60 -13.78
CA ALA A 100 13.74 29.22 -14.46
C ALA A 100 13.99 28.34 -15.72
N THR A 101 15.24 28.30 -16.22
CA THR A 101 15.64 27.45 -17.34
C THR A 101 16.36 26.18 -16.91
N TRP A 102 16.58 25.99 -15.60
CA TRP A 102 17.28 24.81 -15.09
C TRP A 102 16.39 23.57 -15.24
N LYS A 103 17.03 22.39 -15.27
CA LYS A 103 16.33 21.12 -15.32
C LYS A 103 15.51 20.92 -14.06
N LYS A 104 14.18 20.93 -14.22
CA LYS A 104 13.23 20.59 -13.18
C LYS A 104 13.12 19.08 -13.05
N PHE A 105 13.10 18.58 -11.83
CA PHE A 105 12.97 17.16 -11.55
C PHE A 105 11.58 16.82 -11.01
N TYR A 106 11.12 15.61 -11.35
CA TYR A 106 9.86 15.05 -10.88
C TYR A 106 10.11 13.66 -10.30
N ASN A 107 9.26 13.24 -9.35
CA ASN A 107 9.28 11.85 -8.90
C ASN A 107 8.91 10.91 -10.04
N ASP A 108 9.53 9.74 -10.09
CA ASP A 108 9.06 8.66 -10.96
C ASP A 108 7.69 8.18 -10.44
N ILE A 109 6.75 7.99 -11.35
CA ILE A 109 5.38 7.56 -11.03
C ILE A 109 5.19 6.04 -11.14
N ASN A 110 6.17 5.31 -11.66
CA ASN A 110 6.09 3.86 -11.83
C ASN A 110 6.95 3.13 -10.78
N VAL A 111 8.04 3.77 -10.33
CA VAL A 111 9.06 3.12 -9.50
C VAL A 111 9.19 3.83 -8.16
N HIS A 112 9.01 3.08 -7.06
CA HIS A 112 9.16 3.60 -5.71
C HIS A 112 10.59 4.07 -5.39
N GLU A 113 11.57 3.42 -5.99
CA GLU A 113 13.00 3.61 -5.76
C GLU A 113 13.56 4.89 -6.41
N LYS A 114 12.77 5.58 -7.24
CA LYS A 114 13.21 6.78 -7.96
C LYS A 114 12.40 8.02 -7.56
N GLY A 115 12.94 8.81 -6.66
CA GLY A 115 12.41 10.13 -6.35
C GLY A 115 12.92 11.21 -7.31
N ALA A 116 12.52 12.44 -7.06
CA ALA A 116 12.95 13.59 -7.88
C ALA A 116 14.47 13.77 -7.86
N LEU A 117 15.14 13.56 -6.72
CA LEU A 117 16.59 13.70 -6.62
C LEU A 117 17.37 12.47 -7.14
N ASN A 118 16.68 11.46 -7.70
CA ASN A 118 17.31 10.27 -8.27
C ASN A 118 17.25 10.25 -9.81
N GLN A 119 17.01 11.41 -10.47
CA GLN A 119 16.70 11.45 -11.92
C GLN A 119 17.91 11.67 -12.83
N ALA A 120 19.10 11.94 -12.30
CA ALA A 120 20.30 12.25 -13.06
C ALA A 120 21.46 11.28 -12.75
N THR A 121 21.14 10.02 -12.52
CA THR A 121 22.16 8.96 -12.29
C THR A 121 23.07 8.80 -13.50
N ASN A 122 24.36 8.55 -13.24
CA ASN A 122 25.32 8.16 -14.26
C ASN A 122 25.16 6.65 -14.59
N PRO A 123 24.73 6.29 -15.81
CA PRO A 123 24.53 4.90 -16.18
C PRO A 123 25.81 4.02 -16.12
N GLY A 124 26.98 4.66 -16.14
CA GLY A 124 28.27 3.98 -16.02
C GLY A 124 28.68 3.68 -14.58
N ASN A 125 27.95 4.15 -13.60
CA ASN A 125 28.22 3.95 -12.18
C ASN A 125 26.97 3.42 -11.45
N MET A 126 26.93 2.14 -11.18
CA MET A 126 25.82 1.49 -10.47
C MET A 126 25.62 1.97 -9.01
N TRP A 127 26.60 2.69 -8.47
CA TRP A 127 26.60 3.23 -7.12
C TRP A 127 26.11 4.68 -7.05
N ASP A 128 25.82 5.29 -8.20
CA ASP A 128 25.33 6.67 -8.30
C ASP A 128 23.81 6.73 -8.12
N PHE A 129 23.39 7.45 -7.09
CA PHE A 129 21.98 7.75 -6.79
C PHE A 129 21.54 9.12 -7.29
N SER A 130 22.32 9.81 -8.12
CA SER A 130 22.11 11.17 -8.63
C SER A 130 22.38 12.28 -7.62
N TRP A 131 22.00 12.12 -6.38
CA TRP A 131 22.27 13.10 -5.32
C TRP A 131 23.58 12.81 -4.56
N GLY A 132 24.15 11.64 -4.78
CA GLY A 132 25.38 11.18 -4.13
C GLY A 132 25.75 9.76 -4.57
N VAL A 133 26.94 9.35 -4.18
CA VAL A 133 27.56 8.09 -4.56
C VAL A 133 27.76 7.19 -3.33
N TYR A 134 27.39 5.91 -3.46
CA TYR A 134 27.59 4.90 -2.43
C TYR A 134 29.02 4.40 -2.42
N ASP A 135 29.62 4.34 -1.25
CA ASP A 135 30.92 3.73 -0.99
C ASP A 135 30.72 2.33 -0.35
N PRO A 136 31.09 1.23 -1.03
CA PRO A 136 30.94 -0.12 -0.49
C PRO A 136 31.85 -0.40 0.72
N THR A 137 32.89 0.41 0.96
CA THR A 137 33.81 0.26 2.11
C THR A 137 33.18 0.84 3.36
N THR A 138 32.75 2.09 3.31
CA THR A 138 32.15 2.80 4.46
C THR A 138 30.66 2.50 4.59
N LYS A 139 30.02 2.05 3.52
CA LYS A 139 28.55 1.83 3.37
C LYS A 139 27.75 3.11 3.48
N ASP A 140 28.37 4.26 3.30
CA ASP A 140 27.75 5.56 3.21
C ASP A 140 27.30 5.86 1.79
N VAL A 141 26.29 6.72 1.62
CA VAL A 141 26.10 7.48 0.39
C VAL A 141 26.55 8.90 0.66
N THR A 142 27.57 9.36 -0.03
CA THR A 142 28.10 10.72 0.11
C THR A 142 27.48 11.62 -0.96
N GLY A 143 26.85 12.71 -0.53
CA GLY A 143 26.25 13.71 -1.42
C GLY A 143 27.32 14.48 -2.20
N ASP A 144 27.04 14.73 -3.48
CA ASP A 144 27.92 15.46 -4.40
C ASP A 144 27.18 16.57 -5.19
N SER A 145 25.88 16.65 -5.01
CA SER A 145 25.01 17.50 -5.84
C SER A 145 24.33 18.59 -5.02
N LEU A 146 23.95 19.69 -5.70
CA LEU A 146 23.16 20.78 -5.15
C LEU A 146 21.81 20.91 -5.87
N TYR A 147 20.82 21.37 -5.14
CA TYR A 147 19.47 21.58 -5.63
C TYR A 147 18.92 22.92 -5.19
N LEU A 148 18.08 23.51 -6.03
CA LEU A 148 17.22 24.62 -5.68
C LEU A 148 15.81 24.10 -5.41
N PHE A 149 15.30 24.29 -4.20
CA PHE A 149 13.90 24.12 -3.88
C PHE A 149 13.19 25.46 -4.00
N VAL A 150 12.16 25.52 -4.84
CA VAL A 150 11.28 26.69 -4.96
C VAL A 150 9.95 26.31 -4.35
N ILE A 151 9.61 26.93 -3.23
CA ILE A 151 8.42 26.62 -2.44
C ILE A 151 7.40 27.73 -2.63
N THR A 152 6.23 27.37 -3.18
CA THR A 152 5.11 28.30 -3.29
C THR A 152 4.24 28.19 -2.04
N HIS A 153 4.00 29.32 -1.38
CA HIS A 153 3.17 29.38 -0.17
C HIS A 153 1.71 29.67 -0.55
N PRO A 154 0.77 28.70 -0.41
CA PRO A 154 -0.63 28.98 -0.64
C PRO A 154 -1.15 30.00 0.39
N GLY A 155 -1.86 31.02 -0.09
CA GLY A 155 -2.48 32.05 0.77
C GLY A 155 -1.60 33.26 1.13
N ILE A 156 -0.34 33.29 0.74
CA ILE A 156 0.58 34.45 0.93
C ILE A 156 0.91 35.09 -0.45
N GLY A 157 -0.10 35.32 -1.26
CA GLY A 157 0.08 35.89 -2.59
C GLY A 157 0.89 34.99 -3.54
N THR A 158 1.66 35.61 -4.46
CA THR A 158 2.58 34.89 -5.37
C THR A 158 3.95 34.59 -4.76
N GLY A 159 4.04 34.60 -3.42
CA GLY A 159 5.28 34.44 -2.69
C GLY A 159 5.94 33.09 -2.92
N LYS A 160 7.21 33.13 -3.36
CA LYS A 160 8.06 31.95 -3.50
C LYS A 160 9.26 32.09 -2.58
N SER A 161 9.58 31.03 -1.85
CA SER A 161 10.84 30.90 -1.13
C SER A 161 11.82 30.09 -1.95
N PHE A 162 13.05 30.56 -2.02
CA PHE A 162 14.16 29.91 -2.70
C PHE A 162 15.11 29.33 -1.65
N VAL A 163 15.24 28.03 -1.60
CA VAL A 163 16.02 27.31 -0.61
C VAL A 163 17.11 26.50 -1.30
N LYS A 164 18.35 26.74 -0.90
CA LYS A 164 19.48 25.86 -1.24
C LYS A 164 19.33 24.55 -0.49
N PHE A 165 19.44 23.44 -1.19
CA PHE A 165 19.36 22.11 -0.60
C PHE A 165 20.57 21.29 -1.01
N MET A 166 21.27 20.75 -0.02
CA MET A 166 22.47 19.94 -0.18
C MET A 166 22.30 18.63 0.58
N PRO A 167 22.08 17.49 -0.08
CA PRO A 167 22.31 16.19 0.52
C PRO A 167 23.77 16.09 0.96
N ILE A 168 24.01 15.75 2.20
CA ILE A 168 25.38 15.56 2.71
C ILE A 168 25.73 14.08 2.69
N LYS A 169 24.85 13.25 3.30
CA LYS A 169 25.19 11.85 3.51
C LYS A 169 23.96 11.04 3.94
N GLN A 170 23.90 9.79 3.52
CA GLN A 170 23.17 8.76 4.25
C GLN A 170 24.17 7.81 4.88
N ASN A 171 24.07 7.62 6.20
CA ASN A 171 24.95 6.70 6.93
C ASN A 171 24.44 5.23 6.85
N PRO A 172 25.26 4.25 7.27
CA PRO A 172 24.88 2.83 7.23
C PRO A 172 23.64 2.49 8.07
N ASN A 173 23.30 3.30 9.08
CA ASN A 173 22.12 3.12 9.91
C ASN A 173 20.84 3.60 9.21
N GLY A 174 20.98 4.26 8.06
CA GLY A 174 19.87 4.80 7.29
C GLY A 174 19.51 6.26 7.63
N ASP A 175 20.25 6.93 8.53
CA ASP A 175 20.00 8.35 8.81
C ASP A 175 20.44 9.19 7.62
N PHE A 176 19.61 10.16 7.24
CA PHE A 176 19.88 11.04 6.12
C PHE A 176 20.21 12.45 6.61
N ILE A 177 21.41 12.93 6.32
CA ILE A 177 21.96 14.22 6.71
C ILE A 177 21.93 15.15 5.51
N PHE A 178 21.43 16.36 5.69
CA PHE A 178 21.32 17.37 4.65
C PHE A 178 21.49 18.78 5.23
N ARG A 179 21.84 19.75 4.36
CA ARG A 179 21.94 21.16 4.71
C ARG A 179 21.00 21.99 3.85
N THR A 180 20.36 22.96 4.46
CA THR A 180 19.48 23.93 3.80
C THR A 180 19.80 25.33 4.23
N ALA A 181 19.63 26.30 3.33
CA ALA A 181 19.69 27.73 3.67
C ALA A 181 18.81 28.53 2.69
N MET A 182 18.29 29.66 3.12
CA MET A 182 17.73 30.67 2.23
C MET A 182 18.82 31.27 1.36
N MET A 183 18.43 31.95 0.27
CA MET A 183 19.39 32.55 -0.65
C MET A 183 20.22 33.68 -0.03
N ASP A 184 19.66 34.40 0.93
CA ASP A 184 20.35 35.41 1.70
C ASP A 184 21.28 34.88 2.81
N GLY A 185 21.35 33.55 2.94
CA GLY A 185 22.12 32.83 3.96
C GLY A 185 21.43 32.68 5.31
N THR A 186 20.22 33.19 5.47
CA THR A 186 19.43 32.93 6.69
C THR A 186 18.93 31.47 6.74
N TYR A 187 18.56 31.01 7.93
CA TYR A 187 18.11 29.64 8.19
C TYR A 187 19.08 28.55 7.68
N ASP A 188 20.40 28.88 7.68
CA ASP A 188 21.44 27.89 7.33
C ASP A 188 21.50 26.81 8.43
N LYS A 189 21.08 25.64 8.09
CA LYS A 189 20.93 24.53 9.04
C LYS A 189 21.35 23.21 8.41
N THR A 190 22.16 22.45 9.14
CA THR A 190 22.35 21.03 8.89
C THR A 190 21.40 20.24 9.78
N ASP A 191 20.65 19.34 9.19
CA ASP A 191 19.64 18.54 9.88
C ASP A 191 19.78 17.06 9.53
N THR A 192 19.11 16.19 10.31
CA THR A 192 19.17 14.75 10.15
C THR A 192 17.79 14.13 10.26
N LEU A 193 17.36 13.45 9.21
CA LEU A 193 16.21 12.55 9.26
C LEU A 193 16.65 11.20 9.82
N LEU A 194 16.31 10.93 11.08
CA LEU A 194 16.70 9.69 11.75
C LEU A 194 15.90 8.49 11.22
N GLN A 195 16.57 7.38 10.98
CA GLN A 195 15.92 6.13 10.60
C GLN A 195 14.92 5.65 11.67
N SER A 196 15.28 5.84 12.94
CA SER A 196 14.46 5.44 14.08
C SER A 196 13.12 6.18 14.17
N SER A 197 13.04 7.43 13.67
CA SER A 197 11.80 8.23 13.71
C SER A 197 10.71 7.71 12.78
N ALA A 198 11.05 6.85 11.81
CA ALA A 198 10.13 6.30 10.82
C ALA A 198 10.00 4.77 10.88
N THR A 199 10.18 4.19 12.07
CA THR A 199 9.97 2.76 12.27
C THR A 199 8.58 2.33 11.82
N GLY A 200 8.51 1.30 10.97
CA GLY A 200 7.25 0.78 10.42
C GLY A 200 6.63 1.65 9.31
N LYS A 201 7.31 2.68 8.81
CA LYS A 201 6.86 3.54 7.69
C LYS A 201 7.68 3.27 6.43
N SER A 202 7.21 3.76 5.28
CA SER A 202 7.92 3.63 3.99
C SER A 202 8.95 4.75 3.80
N TYR A 203 8.66 5.92 4.35
CA TYR A 203 9.48 7.11 4.20
C TYR A 203 9.63 7.87 5.53
N LYS A 204 10.73 8.61 5.64
CA LYS A 204 10.95 9.71 6.59
C LYS A 204 10.55 11.00 5.90
N TYR A 205 9.73 11.82 6.51
CA TYR A 205 9.19 13.03 5.89
C TYR A 205 9.68 14.27 6.63
N TYR A 206 9.92 15.34 5.86
CA TYR A 206 10.41 16.59 6.38
C TYR A 206 9.71 17.79 5.76
N THR A 207 9.44 18.80 6.59
CA THR A 207 8.95 20.10 6.18
C THR A 207 9.98 21.16 6.52
N LEU A 208 10.51 21.85 5.52
CA LEU A 208 11.49 22.92 5.68
C LEU A 208 10.91 24.01 6.59
N GLY A 209 11.69 24.41 7.59
CA GLY A 209 11.26 25.36 8.61
C GLY A 209 10.45 24.77 9.78
N VAL A 210 9.99 23.50 9.67
CA VAL A 210 9.24 22.81 10.73
C VAL A 210 10.04 21.65 11.31
N GLY A 211 10.55 20.75 10.48
CA GLY A 211 11.25 19.53 10.90
C GLY A 211 10.54 18.26 10.43
N ASP A 212 10.71 17.17 11.18
CA ASP A 212 10.10 15.87 10.92
C ASP A 212 8.56 15.95 11.01
N VAL A 213 7.89 15.36 10.05
CA VAL A 213 6.43 15.23 10.01
C VAL A 213 6.03 13.79 9.71
N TYR A 214 4.81 13.40 10.05
CA TYR A 214 4.37 12.00 10.01
C TYR A 214 3.05 11.82 9.27
N PRO A 215 2.99 12.13 7.95
CA PRO A 215 1.75 12.00 7.17
C PRO A 215 1.33 10.54 6.97
N GLU A 216 2.28 9.62 6.85
CA GLU A 216 2.04 8.20 6.56
C GLU A 216 1.69 7.44 7.86
N PRO A 217 0.59 6.63 7.89
CA PRO A 217 0.33 5.69 8.98
C PRO A 217 1.35 4.54 8.97
N SER A 218 1.21 3.57 9.89
CA SER A 218 2.03 2.36 9.83
C SER A 218 1.87 1.65 8.48
N ARG A 219 2.97 1.14 7.91
CA ARG A 219 2.99 0.49 6.60
C ARG A 219 2.04 -0.71 6.50
N ASP A 220 1.74 -1.37 7.61
CA ASP A 220 0.82 -2.49 7.63
C ASP A 220 -0.66 -2.07 7.74
N ASP A 221 -0.94 -0.77 7.93
CA ASP A 221 -2.31 -0.26 8.09
C ASP A 221 -2.95 0.23 6.79
N TRP A 222 -2.23 0.25 5.67
CA TRP A 222 -2.76 0.71 4.39
C TRP A 222 -2.20 -0.07 3.20
N ASP A 223 -2.83 0.06 2.03
CA ASP A 223 -2.43 -0.57 0.77
C ASP A 223 -2.36 0.41 -0.39
N LEU A 224 -3.31 1.34 -0.43
CA LEU A 224 -3.52 2.29 -1.51
C LEU A 224 -3.50 3.72 -0.96
N LEU A 225 -2.88 4.63 -1.70
CA LEU A 225 -2.83 6.05 -1.41
C LEU A 225 -3.59 6.82 -2.49
N PHE A 226 -4.71 7.41 -2.13
CA PHE A 226 -5.43 8.35 -2.98
C PHE A 226 -4.79 9.72 -2.82
N THR A 227 -4.17 10.21 -3.90
CA THR A 227 -3.35 11.42 -3.86
C THR A 227 -3.33 12.11 -5.21
N ARG A 228 -2.55 13.18 -5.29
CA ARG A 228 -2.17 13.82 -6.56
C ARG A 228 -0.68 13.66 -6.79
N TYR A 229 -0.33 13.52 -8.05
CA TYR A 229 1.06 13.44 -8.50
C TYR A 229 1.18 14.03 -9.91
N TYR A 230 2.38 14.40 -10.32
CA TYR A 230 2.63 14.83 -11.71
C TYR A 230 2.78 13.61 -12.61
N ALA A 231 1.96 13.57 -13.65
CA ALA A 231 2.05 12.57 -14.72
C ALA A 231 2.19 13.27 -16.07
N LEU A 232 2.90 12.62 -17.00
CA LEU A 232 2.99 13.08 -18.37
C LEU A 232 1.63 12.89 -19.05
N THR A 233 0.97 13.97 -19.42
CA THR A 233 -0.40 13.97 -19.92
C THR A 233 -0.48 14.72 -21.23
N THR A 234 -1.11 14.11 -22.24
CA THR A 234 -1.40 14.80 -23.51
C THR A 234 -2.57 15.78 -23.28
N PRO A 235 -2.42 17.06 -23.62
CA PRO A 235 -3.50 18.03 -23.50
C PRO A 235 -4.74 17.63 -24.30
N PRO A 236 -5.96 18.02 -23.85
CA PRO A 236 -7.16 17.86 -24.64
C PRO A 236 -7.01 18.52 -26.02
N GLY A 237 -7.31 17.78 -27.09
CA GLY A 237 -7.12 18.24 -28.47
C GLY A 237 -5.77 17.84 -29.08
N GLY A 238 -4.92 17.12 -28.37
CA GLY A 238 -3.61 16.66 -28.85
C GLY A 238 -2.47 17.63 -28.51
N GLY A 239 -1.27 17.32 -28.97
CA GLY A 239 -0.06 18.11 -28.73
C GLY A 239 1.01 17.34 -27.96
N THR A 240 2.11 18.01 -27.64
CA THR A 240 3.20 17.42 -26.86
C THR A 240 2.76 17.15 -25.43
N PRO A 241 2.96 15.93 -24.90
CA PRO A 241 2.67 15.63 -23.51
C PRO A 241 3.41 16.55 -22.55
N VAL A 242 2.72 17.02 -21.50
CA VAL A 242 3.26 17.89 -20.45
C VAL A 242 3.08 17.27 -19.08
N MET A 243 3.95 17.61 -18.14
CA MET A 243 3.79 17.21 -16.75
C MET A 243 2.60 17.94 -16.13
N TYR A 244 1.57 17.19 -15.78
CA TYR A 244 0.30 17.71 -15.26
C TYR A 244 -0.08 17.08 -13.93
N PRO A 245 -0.57 17.86 -12.94
CA PRO A 245 -0.99 17.34 -11.66
C PRO A 245 -2.29 16.52 -11.78
N THR A 246 -2.16 15.22 -11.68
CA THR A 246 -3.24 14.24 -11.84
C THR A 246 -3.66 13.70 -10.48
N MET A 247 -4.97 13.61 -10.23
CA MET A 247 -5.51 12.84 -9.10
C MET A 247 -5.58 11.37 -9.49
N GLY A 248 -5.02 10.50 -8.66
CA GLY A 248 -5.02 9.08 -8.89
C GLY A 248 -4.75 8.27 -7.63
N VAL A 249 -4.44 7.00 -7.82
CA VAL A 249 -4.19 6.04 -6.76
C VAL A 249 -2.81 5.43 -6.96
N GLU A 250 -1.98 5.58 -5.94
CA GLU A 250 -0.66 4.93 -5.83
C GLU A 250 -0.77 3.68 -4.94
N SER A 251 -0.03 2.63 -5.28
CA SER A 251 0.11 1.46 -4.41
C SER A 251 1.23 1.67 -3.40
N LYS A 252 1.05 1.12 -2.21
CA LYS A 252 2.10 1.06 -1.19
C LYS A 252 3.31 0.26 -1.70
N ARG A 253 4.51 0.63 -1.28
CA ARG A 253 5.70 -0.16 -1.53
C ARG A 253 5.52 -1.62 -1.05
N GLY A 254 5.74 -2.57 -1.96
CA GLY A 254 5.55 -3.99 -1.70
C GLY A 254 4.13 -4.51 -1.98
N THR A 255 3.17 -3.63 -2.23
CA THR A 255 1.86 -3.98 -2.78
C THR A 255 1.99 -4.12 -4.30
N ARG A 256 1.49 -5.22 -4.86
CA ARG A 256 1.41 -5.43 -6.30
C ARG A 256 -0.03 -5.27 -6.76
N VAL A 257 -0.20 -4.73 -7.96
CA VAL A 257 -1.53 -4.51 -8.56
C VAL A 257 -1.55 -5.04 -9.97
N SER A 258 -2.65 -5.72 -10.33
CA SER A 258 -2.98 -6.07 -11.72
C SER A 258 -4.11 -5.16 -12.20
N LYS A 259 -4.05 -4.73 -13.47
CA LYS A 259 -5.13 -4.02 -14.18
C LYS A 259 -5.69 -4.95 -15.24
N ILE A 260 -6.98 -5.23 -15.19
CA ILE A 260 -7.67 -6.18 -16.07
C ILE A 260 -8.78 -5.44 -16.81
N THR A 261 -8.68 -5.41 -18.13
CA THR A 261 -9.63 -4.71 -19.01
C THR A 261 -10.39 -5.66 -19.95
N THR A 262 -10.05 -6.97 -19.92
CA THR A 262 -10.57 -7.99 -20.83
C THR A 262 -11.75 -8.76 -20.27
N TYR A 263 -11.94 -8.78 -18.96
CA TYR A 263 -13.02 -9.51 -18.29
C TYR A 263 -13.89 -8.56 -17.48
N THR A 264 -15.20 -8.82 -17.49
CA THR A 264 -16.15 -8.07 -16.67
C THR A 264 -16.02 -8.44 -15.19
N TRP A 265 -16.47 -7.55 -14.33
CA TRP A 265 -16.55 -7.80 -12.88
C TRP A 265 -17.26 -9.12 -12.56
N ASP A 266 -18.40 -9.37 -13.19
CA ASP A 266 -19.27 -10.51 -12.86
C ASP A 266 -18.59 -11.85 -13.21
N VAL A 267 -17.89 -11.90 -14.35
CA VAL A 267 -17.09 -13.08 -14.74
C VAL A 267 -15.98 -13.36 -13.73
N MET A 268 -15.29 -12.31 -13.29
CA MET A 268 -14.20 -12.44 -12.33
C MET A 268 -14.70 -12.78 -10.93
N ALA A 269 -15.80 -12.16 -10.50
CA ALA A 269 -16.41 -12.41 -9.20
C ALA A 269 -17.03 -13.82 -9.08
N ALA A 270 -17.56 -14.35 -10.16
CA ALA A 270 -18.05 -15.74 -10.22
C ALA A 270 -16.91 -16.77 -10.17
N ASN A 271 -15.67 -16.39 -10.52
CA ASN A 271 -14.52 -17.28 -10.61
C ASN A 271 -13.28 -16.73 -9.88
N PRO A 272 -13.33 -16.50 -8.55
CA PRO A 272 -12.25 -15.84 -7.82
C PRO A 272 -10.91 -16.59 -7.90
N ALA A 273 -10.95 -17.92 -7.85
CA ALA A 273 -9.76 -18.77 -7.94
C ALA A 273 -9.06 -18.64 -9.30
N GLN A 274 -9.83 -18.68 -10.40
CA GLN A 274 -9.28 -18.50 -11.75
C GLN A 274 -8.75 -17.09 -11.97
N THR A 275 -9.45 -16.07 -11.45
CA THR A 275 -8.98 -14.70 -11.46
C THR A 275 -7.62 -14.58 -10.77
N LEU A 276 -7.48 -15.20 -9.61
CA LEU A 276 -6.23 -15.17 -8.84
C LEU A 276 -5.08 -15.93 -9.54
N ILE A 277 -5.37 -17.06 -10.18
CA ILE A 277 -4.39 -17.79 -11.00
C ILE A 277 -3.94 -16.91 -12.17
N GLY A 278 -4.86 -16.28 -12.89
CA GLY A 278 -4.56 -15.45 -14.05
C GLY A 278 -3.63 -14.28 -13.73
N VAL A 279 -3.87 -13.56 -12.60
CA VAL A 279 -3.02 -12.42 -12.23
C VAL A 279 -1.66 -12.81 -11.64
N LYS A 280 -1.50 -14.05 -11.22
CA LYS A 280 -0.21 -14.59 -10.74
C LYS A 280 0.67 -15.15 -11.86
N MET A 281 0.13 -15.33 -13.05
CA MET A 281 0.89 -15.79 -14.23
C MET A 281 1.80 -14.66 -14.72
N THR A 282 3.09 -14.95 -14.78
CA THR A 282 4.11 -14.01 -15.30
C THR A 282 4.04 -13.89 -16.82
N GLY A 283 4.40 -12.72 -17.35
CA GLY A 283 4.42 -12.45 -18.79
C GLY A 283 3.02 -12.27 -19.41
N THR A 284 1.95 -12.16 -18.61
CA THR A 284 0.60 -11.89 -19.12
C THR A 284 0.24 -10.40 -18.97
N PRO A 285 -0.68 -9.87 -19.80
CA PRO A 285 -1.16 -8.50 -19.63
C PRO A 285 -1.81 -8.22 -18.27
N SER A 286 -2.29 -9.27 -17.62
CA SER A 286 -2.94 -9.21 -16.29
C SER A 286 -2.00 -9.56 -15.13
N GLU A 287 -0.69 -9.62 -15.36
CA GLU A 287 0.29 -9.89 -14.31
C GLU A 287 0.28 -8.83 -13.21
N LEU A 288 0.47 -9.27 -11.97
CA LEU A 288 0.66 -8.39 -10.82
C LEU A 288 1.96 -7.58 -10.97
N SER A 289 1.84 -6.26 -11.10
CA SER A 289 2.93 -5.30 -11.25
C SER A 289 3.25 -4.60 -9.93
N LYS A 290 4.51 -4.19 -9.78
CA LYS A 290 4.98 -3.29 -8.70
C LYS A 290 4.85 -1.82 -9.07
N ASP A 291 4.32 -1.49 -10.26
CA ASP A 291 4.18 -0.11 -10.70
C ASP A 291 3.35 0.68 -9.69
N LEU A 292 3.93 1.75 -9.21
CA LEU A 292 3.37 2.64 -8.19
C LEU A 292 1.97 3.14 -8.57
N THR A 293 1.79 3.51 -9.84
CA THR A 293 0.54 4.02 -10.40
C THR A 293 -0.17 3.01 -11.31
N LYS A 294 -0.07 1.70 -11.03
CA LYS A 294 -0.78 0.68 -11.83
C LYS A 294 -2.30 0.89 -11.83
N ILE A 295 -2.87 1.42 -10.75
CA ILE A 295 -4.24 1.93 -10.72
C ILE A 295 -4.28 3.31 -11.39
N GLY A 296 -3.47 4.24 -10.91
CA GLY A 296 -3.31 5.55 -11.50
C GLY A 296 -4.58 6.41 -11.46
N GLY A 297 -4.71 7.28 -12.46
CA GLY A 297 -5.82 8.20 -12.60
C GLY A 297 -6.66 8.02 -13.87
N ASP A 298 -6.26 7.12 -14.76
CA ASP A 298 -6.84 6.91 -16.09
C ASP A 298 -8.16 6.11 -16.09
N TRP A 299 -8.56 5.56 -14.94
CA TRP A 299 -9.86 4.93 -14.75
C TRP A 299 -11.04 5.93 -14.87
N LYS A 300 -10.75 7.22 -14.93
CA LYS A 300 -11.71 8.31 -15.16
C LYS A 300 -11.18 9.28 -16.21
N SER A 301 -12.07 9.89 -16.94
CA SER A 301 -11.76 10.97 -17.88
C SER A 301 -12.80 12.08 -17.78
N PHE A 302 -12.37 13.33 -17.95
CA PHE A 302 -13.28 14.47 -17.96
C PHE A 302 -13.74 14.74 -19.38
N VAL A 303 -15.04 14.82 -19.59
CA VAL A 303 -15.65 15.12 -20.90
C VAL A 303 -16.02 16.59 -20.95
N ASN A 304 -15.20 17.40 -21.61
CA ASN A 304 -15.35 18.86 -21.68
C ASN A 304 -16.73 19.31 -22.24
N SER A 305 -17.26 18.57 -23.22
CA SER A 305 -18.54 18.91 -23.87
C SER A 305 -19.75 18.76 -22.94
N THR A 306 -19.64 17.92 -21.91
CA THR A 306 -20.73 17.66 -20.94
C THR A 306 -20.44 18.20 -19.55
N GLY A 307 -19.19 18.59 -19.28
CA GLY A 307 -18.74 18.97 -17.93
C GLY A 307 -18.78 17.81 -16.92
N LYS A 308 -18.75 16.55 -17.37
CA LYS A 308 -18.91 15.36 -16.53
C LYS A 308 -17.72 14.44 -16.59
N TRP A 309 -17.55 13.68 -15.53
CA TRP A 309 -16.58 12.58 -15.48
C TRP A 309 -17.18 11.30 -16.04
N THR A 310 -16.42 10.62 -16.89
CA THR A 310 -16.72 9.25 -17.35
C THR A 310 -15.82 8.28 -16.60
N ILE A 311 -16.40 7.21 -16.11
CA ILE A 311 -15.69 6.15 -15.35
C ILE A 311 -15.55 4.92 -16.23
N GLN A 312 -14.37 4.31 -16.24
CA GLN A 312 -14.06 3.06 -16.94
C GLN A 312 -14.56 1.87 -16.09
N THR A 313 -15.88 1.69 -16.02
CA THR A 313 -16.53 0.69 -15.16
C THR A 313 -16.23 -0.76 -15.55
N SER A 314 -15.69 -0.99 -16.75
CA SER A 314 -15.21 -2.30 -17.21
C SER A 314 -13.80 -2.62 -16.72
N TRP A 315 -13.07 -1.66 -16.17
CA TRP A 315 -11.73 -1.89 -15.66
C TRP A 315 -11.76 -2.41 -14.24
N ASN A 316 -11.08 -3.53 -14.04
CA ASN A 316 -10.95 -4.18 -12.76
C ASN A 316 -9.49 -4.21 -12.33
N TYR A 317 -9.26 -4.14 -11.04
CA TYR A 317 -7.93 -4.20 -10.45
C TYR A 317 -7.88 -5.32 -9.43
N VAL A 318 -6.78 -6.07 -9.39
CA VAL A 318 -6.51 -7.01 -8.31
C VAL A 318 -5.35 -6.49 -7.50
N VAL A 319 -5.57 -6.27 -6.24
CA VAL A 319 -4.59 -5.72 -5.29
C VAL A 319 -4.10 -6.83 -4.38
N GLU A 320 -2.78 -7.05 -4.36
CA GLU A 320 -2.10 -7.92 -3.43
C GLU A 320 -1.76 -7.15 -2.15
N SER A 321 -2.54 -7.36 -1.11
CA SER A 321 -2.32 -6.73 0.19
C SER A 321 -1.43 -7.60 1.06
N THR A 322 -0.29 -7.07 1.49
CA THR A 322 0.67 -7.79 2.34
C THR A 322 0.84 -7.07 3.67
N ARG A 323 0.84 -7.85 4.76
CA ARG A 323 1.10 -7.42 6.14
C ARG A 323 2.25 -8.22 6.72
N THR A 324 2.97 -7.63 7.66
CA THR A 324 4.02 -8.30 8.41
C THR A 324 3.54 -8.53 9.85
N LEU A 325 3.27 -9.77 10.18
CA LEU A 325 2.82 -10.19 11.51
C LEU A 325 3.97 -10.93 12.21
N GLY A 326 4.84 -10.18 12.88
CA GLY A 326 6.09 -10.73 13.42
C GLY A 326 6.99 -11.25 12.30
N ALA A 327 7.32 -12.54 12.29
CA ALA A 327 8.10 -13.19 11.23
C ALA A 327 7.25 -13.67 10.03
N ILE A 328 5.92 -13.54 10.10
CA ILE A 328 4.99 -14.07 9.11
C ILE A 328 4.60 -12.96 8.13
N LYS A 329 4.68 -13.29 6.85
CA LYS A 329 4.14 -12.45 5.78
C LYS A 329 2.73 -12.94 5.44
N ASP A 330 1.70 -12.19 5.86
CA ASP A 330 0.31 -12.42 5.53
C ASP A 330 -0.06 -11.71 4.23
N THR A 331 -0.56 -12.45 3.24
CA THR A 331 -0.91 -11.94 1.91
C THR A 331 -2.36 -12.28 1.57
N ALA A 332 -3.14 -11.26 1.25
CA ALA A 332 -4.52 -11.40 0.78
C ALA A 332 -4.71 -10.65 -0.55
N TYR A 333 -5.70 -11.08 -1.33
CA TYR A 333 -5.98 -10.52 -2.66
C TYR A 333 -7.40 -9.98 -2.71
N TYR A 334 -7.53 -8.77 -3.24
CA TYR A 334 -8.81 -8.09 -3.39
C TYR A 334 -8.99 -7.61 -4.82
N MET A 335 -10.15 -7.88 -5.38
CA MET A 335 -10.59 -7.26 -6.62
C MET A 335 -11.29 -5.95 -6.30
N MET A 336 -11.06 -4.90 -7.10
CA MET A 336 -11.78 -3.63 -7.01
C MET A 336 -12.09 -3.07 -8.41
N SER A 337 -13.14 -2.27 -8.49
CA SER A 337 -13.55 -1.56 -9.72
C SER A 337 -14.21 -0.24 -9.34
N PHE A 338 -13.81 0.85 -10.01
CA PHE A 338 -14.41 2.17 -9.77
C PHE A 338 -15.81 2.26 -10.35
N THR A 339 -16.69 2.93 -9.62
CA THR A 339 -18.11 3.08 -9.98
C THR A 339 -18.53 4.56 -10.09
N GLY A 340 -17.77 5.47 -9.49
CA GLY A 340 -18.11 6.89 -9.51
C GLY A 340 -16.94 7.81 -9.12
N PHE A 341 -17.08 9.10 -9.47
CA PHE A 341 -16.16 10.16 -9.08
C PHE A 341 -16.87 11.50 -9.03
N THR A 342 -16.69 12.24 -7.93
CA THR A 342 -17.38 13.52 -7.71
C THR A 342 -16.60 14.74 -8.19
N GLY A 343 -15.42 14.55 -8.81
CA GLY A 343 -14.58 15.67 -9.25
C GLY A 343 -13.97 16.43 -8.08
N SER A 344 -13.50 17.67 -8.35
CA SER A 344 -12.79 18.49 -7.36
C SER A 344 -13.68 19.04 -6.23
N SER A 345 -15.00 18.95 -6.34
CA SER A 345 -15.91 19.45 -5.31
C SER A 345 -15.77 18.68 -3.98
N ARG A 346 -15.60 17.36 -4.05
CA ARG A 346 -15.42 16.47 -2.89
C ARG A 346 -14.20 15.59 -3.01
N GLY A 347 -13.64 15.40 -4.22
CA GLY A 347 -12.55 14.49 -4.48
C GLY A 347 -12.86 13.03 -4.13
N GLU A 348 -14.13 12.63 -4.18
CA GLU A 348 -14.59 11.32 -3.75
C GLU A 348 -14.53 10.32 -4.90
N SER A 349 -13.80 9.24 -4.70
CA SER A 349 -13.71 8.08 -5.58
C SER A 349 -14.58 6.97 -5.01
N GLN A 350 -15.57 6.52 -5.76
CA GLN A 350 -16.48 5.43 -5.37
C GLN A 350 -16.05 4.15 -6.10
N PHE A 351 -16.07 3.02 -5.41
CA PHE A 351 -15.68 1.73 -5.96
C PHE A 351 -16.38 0.58 -5.23
N ARG A 352 -16.36 -0.58 -5.85
CA ARG A 352 -16.71 -1.85 -5.24
C ARG A 352 -15.46 -2.69 -5.07
N LYS A 353 -15.42 -3.51 -4.02
CA LYS A 353 -14.33 -4.46 -3.75
C LYS A 353 -14.85 -5.84 -3.35
N LEU A 354 -14.03 -6.86 -3.62
CA LEU A 354 -14.32 -8.25 -3.31
C LEU A 354 -13.01 -8.94 -2.90
N ALA A 355 -13.00 -9.66 -1.77
CA ALA A 355 -11.86 -10.50 -1.44
C ALA A 355 -11.82 -11.72 -2.38
N LEU A 356 -10.65 -12.00 -2.98
CA LEU A 356 -10.44 -13.16 -3.85
C LEU A 356 -9.88 -14.36 -3.09
N THR A 357 -9.23 -14.11 -1.96
CA THR A 357 -8.85 -15.16 -1.01
C THR A 357 -9.81 -15.12 0.16
N PRO A 358 -10.24 -16.27 0.67
CA PRO A 358 -10.93 -16.30 1.96
C PRO A 358 -9.99 -15.64 2.98
N SER A 359 -10.30 -14.42 3.37
CA SER A 359 -9.51 -13.74 4.38
C SER A 359 -10.00 -14.24 5.74
N ALA A 360 -9.13 -14.88 6.49
CA ALA A 360 -9.34 -15.02 7.92
C ALA A 360 -9.58 -13.64 8.60
N SER A 361 -9.17 -12.56 7.93
CA SER A 361 -9.31 -11.16 8.39
C SER A 361 -10.57 -10.43 7.91
N ALA A 362 -11.36 -10.98 6.97
CA ALA A 362 -12.54 -10.27 6.41
C ALA A 362 -13.66 -10.03 7.45
N ASN A 363 -13.59 -10.67 8.61
CA ASN A 363 -14.59 -10.55 9.67
C ASN A 363 -14.10 -9.84 10.95
N LEU A 364 -12.89 -9.28 10.96
CA LEU A 364 -12.39 -8.57 12.17
C LEU A 364 -13.21 -7.33 12.55
N LYS A 365 -13.95 -6.72 11.62
CA LYS A 365 -14.88 -5.61 11.93
C LYS A 365 -16.16 -6.03 12.69
N ASN A 366 -16.47 -7.34 12.72
CA ASN A 366 -17.65 -7.88 13.40
C ASN A 366 -17.31 -8.87 14.52
N LEU A 367 -16.05 -8.90 15.00
CA LEU A 367 -15.70 -9.70 16.16
C LEU A 367 -16.25 -9.05 17.42
N LYS A 368 -17.48 -9.41 17.77
CA LYS A 368 -18.06 -9.10 19.09
C LYS A 368 -17.61 -10.07 20.17
N ILE A 369 -16.91 -11.15 19.79
CA ILE A 369 -16.43 -12.17 20.72
C ILE A 369 -14.97 -11.88 21.05
N GLU A 370 -14.69 -11.45 22.27
CA GLU A 370 -13.34 -11.44 22.82
C GLU A 370 -12.96 -12.88 23.20
N ALA A 371 -11.98 -13.45 22.50
CA ALA A 371 -11.52 -14.82 22.70
C ALA A 371 -10.00 -14.89 22.77
N LYS A 372 -9.47 -15.81 23.59
CA LYS A 372 -8.02 -16.07 23.73
C LYS A 372 -7.74 -17.56 23.63
N LEU A 373 -6.62 -17.91 22.98
CA LEU A 373 -6.08 -19.26 22.89
C LEU A 373 -4.77 -19.37 23.65
N PHE A 374 -4.61 -20.44 24.41
CA PHE A 374 -3.35 -20.74 25.10
C PHE A 374 -3.24 -22.25 25.43
N PRO A 375 -2.00 -22.79 25.51
CA PRO A 375 -0.78 -22.15 25.04
C PRO A 375 -0.76 -22.01 23.50
N ASN A 376 -0.01 -21.07 23.00
CA ASN A 376 0.26 -20.94 21.56
C ASN A 376 1.73 -20.52 21.39
N PRO A 377 2.64 -21.35 20.88
CA PRO A 377 2.40 -22.69 20.30
C PRO A 377 1.88 -23.74 21.30
N VAL A 378 1.23 -24.79 20.76
CA VAL A 378 0.58 -25.87 21.52
C VAL A 378 1.05 -27.24 21.07
N GLN A 379 1.10 -28.20 21.99
CA GLN A 379 1.39 -29.62 21.69
C GLN A 379 0.14 -30.49 21.64
N ASN A 380 -0.60 -30.63 22.76
CA ASN A 380 -1.71 -31.59 22.85
C ASN A 380 -3.04 -30.92 23.19
N ASP A 381 -3.06 -30.01 24.14
CA ASP A 381 -4.27 -29.42 24.69
C ASP A 381 -4.30 -27.91 24.45
N LEU A 382 -5.26 -27.45 23.66
CA LEU A 382 -5.51 -26.04 23.36
C LEU A 382 -6.69 -25.56 24.21
N LEU A 383 -6.49 -24.47 24.95
CA LEU A 383 -7.53 -23.87 25.78
C LEU A 383 -8.09 -22.64 25.05
N LEU A 384 -9.41 -22.61 24.90
CA LEU A 384 -10.16 -21.47 24.36
C LEU A 384 -10.91 -20.80 25.51
N TRP A 385 -10.60 -19.55 25.78
CA TRP A 385 -11.27 -18.72 26.76
C TRP A 385 -12.07 -17.62 26.13
N ILE A 386 -13.36 -17.53 26.42
CA ILE A 386 -14.30 -16.53 25.91
C ILE A 386 -15.11 -15.97 27.10
N PRO A 387 -14.67 -14.86 27.70
CA PRO A 387 -15.18 -14.41 29.01
C PRO A 387 -16.65 -14.01 28.99
N GLN A 388 -17.18 -13.53 27.88
CA GLN A 388 -18.54 -12.96 27.82
C GLN A 388 -19.57 -13.88 27.12
N LEU A 389 -19.14 -15.05 26.63
CA LEU A 389 -20.04 -15.93 25.88
C LEU A 389 -20.88 -16.80 26.83
N ASN A 390 -22.21 -16.70 26.71
CA ASN A 390 -23.18 -17.48 27.46
C ASN A 390 -24.27 -18.01 26.51
N GLN A 391 -23.83 -18.76 25.49
CA GLN A 391 -24.71 -19.41 24.51
C GLN A 391 -23.98 -20.52 23.79
N GLU A 392 -24.72 -21.24 22.97
CA GLU A 392 -24.17 -22.26 22.09
C GLU A 392 -23.28 -21.62 20.99
N ALA A 393 -22.13 -22.24 20.74
CA ALA A 393 -21.23 -21.82 19.68
C ALA A 393 -20.67 -23.01 18.93
N GLN A 394 -20.55 -22.87 17.61
CA GLN A 394 -19.82 -23.81 16.78
C GLN A 394 -18.33 -23.49 16.83
N ILE A 395 -17.53 -24.52 17.09
CA ILE A 395 -16.07 -24.44 17.17
C ILE A 395 -15.50 -25.27 16.03
N GLN A 396 -14.73 -24.64 15.16
CA GLN A 396 -14.07 -25.33 14.05
C GLN A 396 -12.56 -25.08 14.11
N ILE A 397 -11.76 -26.14 13.94
CA ILE A 397 -10.32 -26.03 13.66
C ILE A 397 -10.11 -26.29 12.17
N MET A 398 -9.45 -25.36 11.52
CA MET A 398 -9.17 -25.41 10.08
C MET A 398 -7.67 -25.33 9.85
N ALA A 399 -7.15 -26.21 9.01
CA ALA A 399 -5.76 -26.14 8.55
C ALA A 399 -5.55 -24.98 7.58
N SER A 400 -4.30 -24.58 7.35
CA SER A 400 -3.95 -23.48 6.44
C SER A 400 -4.37 -23.68 4.98
N ASN A 401 -4.63 -24.92 4.57
CA ASN A 401 -5.16 -25.30 3.24
C ASN A 401 -6.70 -25.22 3.15
N GLY A 402 -7.39 -24.84 4.26
CA GLY A 402 -8.85 -24.75 4.31
C GLY A 402 -9.56 -26.04 4.74
N GLN A 403 -8.84 -27.13 5.02
CA GLN A 403 -9.43 -28.39 5.48
C GLN A 403 -9.91 -28.24 6.93
N ILE A 404 -11.15 -28.62 7.20
CA ILE A 404 -11.71 -28.68 8.56
C ILE A 404 -11.18 -29.95 9.24
N MET A 405 -10.49 -29.75 10.36
CA MET A 405 -9.88 -30.81 11.15
C MET A 405 -10.73 -31.17 12.37
N LEU A 406 -11.52 -30.21 12.89
CA LEU A 406 -12.46 -30.39 13.99
C LEU A 406 -13.67 -29.49 13.75
N ASP A 407 -14.87 -30.03 13.98
CA ASP A 407 -16.12 -29.26 13.94
C ASP A 407 -17.02 -29.79 15.06
N GLN A 408 -17.35 -28.95 16.02
CA GLN A 408 -18.23 -29.31 17.14
C GLN A 408 -19.01 -28.11 17.64
N THR A 409 -20.16 -28.37 18.21
CA THR A 409 -21.00 -27.37 18.87
C THR A 409 -20.87 -27.51 20.39
N VAL A 410 -20.65 -26.40 21.07
CA VAL A 410 -20.39 -26.37 22.54
C VAL A 410 -21.24 -25.28 23.19
N GLN A 411 -21.89 -25.63 24.32
CA GLN A 411 -22.56 -24.65 25.15
C GLN A 411 -21.54 -23.97 26.08
N PHE A 412 -21.38 -22.65 25.92
CA PHE A 412 -20.53 -21.82 26.78
C PHE A 412 -21.33 -21.24 27.95
N GLN A 413 -20.65 -21.07 29.07
CA GLN A 413 -21.09 -20.27 30.20
C GLN A 413 -20.12 -19.11 30.39
N THR A 414 -20.60 -17.98 30.89
CA THR A 414 -19.79 -16.77 31.15
C THR A 414 -18.55 -17.15 31.98
N GLY A 415 -17.36 -16.78 31.48
CA GLY A 415 -16.08 -17.04 32.12
C GLY A 415 -15.53 -18.45 31.95
N SER A 416 -16.23 -19.34 31.22
CA SER A 416 -15.76 -20.73 31.03
C SER A 416 -14.58 -20.78 30.04
N THR A 417 -13.78 -21.86 30.20
CA THR A 417 -12.69 -22.21 29.30
C THR A 417 -12.99 -23.58 28.68
N LEU A 418 -12.94 -23.65 27.35
CA LEU A 418 -13.07 -24.92 26.64
C LEU A 418 -11.68 -25.51 26.39
N LYS A 419 -11.52 -26.78 26.79
CA LYS A 419 -10.32 -27.55 26.49
C LYS A 419 -10.54 -28.35 25.19
N LEU A 420 -9.68 -28.20 24.22
CA LEU A 420 -9.68 -28.92 22.95
C LEU A 420 -8.44 -29.83 22.92
N ASN A 421 -8.67 -31.14 22.79
CA ASN A 421 -7.58 -32.08 22.53
C ASN A 421 -7.26 -32.04 21.02
N ILE A 422 -6.02 -31.69 20.72
CA ILE A 422 -5.51 -31.57 19.33
C ILE A 422 -4.30 -32.48 19.10
N GLN A 423 -4.14 -33.51 19.90
CA GLN A 423 -3.00 -34.44 19.84
C GLN A 423 -2.85 -35.07 18.44
N ASP A 424 -3.96 -35.38 17.78
CA ASP A 424 -3.99 -36.05 16.50
C ASP A 424 -3.79 -35.10 15.29
N LEU A 425 -3.69 -33.78 15.53
CA LEU A 425 -3.37 -32.83 14.47
C LEU A 425 -1.89 -32.88 14.13
N PRO A 426 -1.52 -32.93 12.84
CA PRO A 426 -0.14 -32.76 12.40
C PRO A 426 0.47 -31.44 12.88
N ALA A 427 1.79 -31.36 13.01
CA ALA A 427 2.49 -30.11 13.27
C ALA A 427 2.21 -29.13 12.12
N GLY A 428 1.85 -27.87 12.46
CA GLY A 428 1.48 -26.88 11.44
C GLY A 428 0.72 -25.68 12.00
N GLN A 429 0.28 -24.82 11.09
CA GLN A 429 -0.54 -23.66 11.40
C GLN A 429 -2.02 -23.97 11.20
N TYR A 430 -2.83 -23.53 12.13
CA TYR A 430 -4.26 -23.74 12.17
C TYR A 430 -5.01 -22.48 12.56
N PHE A 431 -6.30 -22.44 12.23
CA PHE A 431 -7.24 -21.41 12.67
C PHE A 431 -8.36 -22.05 13.47
N LEU A 432 -8.62 -21.53 14.66
CA LEU A 432 -9.79 -21.89 15.45
C LEU A 432 -10.87 -20.81 15.22
N ASN A 433 -11.99 -21.24 14.64
CA ASN A 433 -13.14 -20.41 14.39
C ASN A 433 -14.22 -20.67 15.44
N VAL A 434 -14.80 -19.60 15.96
CA VAL A 434 -15.95 -19.61 16.89
C VAL A 434 -17.10 -18.89 16.22
N VAL A 435 -18.27 -19.51 16.14
CA VAL A 435 -19.50 -18.90 15.61
C VAL A 435 -20.59 -19.05 16.64
N ALA A 436 -21.09 -17.91 17.17
CA ALA A 436 -22.14 -17.88 18.18
C ALA A 436 -23.25 -16.91 17.74
N GLY A 437 -24.31 -17.44 17.14
CA GLY A 437 -25.35 -16.63 16.49
C GLY A 437 -24.81 -15.82 15.34
N SER A 438 -24.90 -14.48 15.41
CA SER A 438 -24.33 -13.53 14.44
C SER A 438 -22.86 -13.22 14.69
N ASP A 439 -22.33 -13.57 15.84
CA ASP A 439 -21.00 -13.19 16.31
C ASP A 439 -19.98 -14.28 15.98
N LYS A 440 -18.77 -13.85 15.56
CA LYS A 440 -17.72 -14.77 15.10
C LYS A 440 -16.37 -14.33 15.64
N ALA A 441 -15.49 -15.31 15.90
CA ALA A 441 -14.07 -15.10 16.15
C ALA A 441 -13.24 -16.08 15.32
N SER A 442 -12.04 -15.68 14.89
CA SER A 442 -11.05 -16.56 14.25
C SER A 442 -9.69 -16.28 14.85
N LEU A 443 -9.06 -17.31 15.41
CA LEU A 443 -7.84 -17.21 16.19
C LEU A 443 -6.77 -18.14 15.62
N PRO A 444 -5.63 -17.64 15.17
CA PRO A 444 -4.55 -18.49 14.70
C PRO A 444 -3.80 -19.16 15.85
N PHE A 445 -3.34 -20.41 15.62
CA PHE A 445 -2.42 -21.09 16.52
C PHE A 445 -1.46 -22.00 15.78
N VAL A 446 -0.35 -22.35 16.44
CA VAL A 446 0.69 -23.24 15.91
C VAL A 446 0.72 -24.52 16.75
N LYS A 447 0.62 -25.67 16.07
CA LYS A 447 0.78 -27.01 16.64
C LYS A 447 2.22 -27.48 16.39
N HIS A 448 2.91 -27.89 17.47
CA HIS A 448 4.24 -28.52 17.44
C HIS A 448 4.17 -30.03 17.54
#